data_e8603410c9f413f721b9049bafb90851
#
_entry.id   e8603410c9f413f721b9049bafb90851
#
_cell.length_a   1.000
_cell.length_b   1.000
_cell.length_c   1.000
_cell.angle_alpha   90.00
_cell.angle_beta   90.00
_cell.angle_gamma   90.00
#
_symmetry.space_group_name_H-M   'P 1'
#
loop_
_entity.id
_entity.type
_entity.pdbx_description
1 polymer ?
#
loop_
_entity_poly.entity_id
_entity_poly.type
_entity_poly.pdbx_seq_one_letter_code
_entity_poly.pdbx_strand_id
1 'polypeptide(L)'
;MIVKSYAAPYVSSDAGALAGAVVLRPSTAVDRLPPNSGEPSPIADRAEEQHVVLVRTLRDHGVAIHALEPRAESPTESLVADCAILLPGGAVLTRPSQVERRGEVVALEQLLVELGIPLLGRIEAPGLLDGTDVALAPGRAFVAVPRSGGDFRPRSNVLGREQFEALAAEQGFRTIELPVANDVRRLREVFSVVGAETVVAAPERVDLVPVTGMKIVEVPRGEELAAGVVALGERRVIANLRFRESVKLLRKAKIAVEAIDLWEFGKAGFGPFSLALAVKRG
;
A
#
# COMPACT_ATOMS: atom_id res chain seq x y z
N MET A 1 7.96 24.25 -12.55
CA MET A 1 6.88 23.64 -11.72
C MET A 1 7.34 23.77 -10.27
N ILE A 2 6.59 24.46 -9.40
CA ILE A 2 6.99 24.59 -7.98
C ILE A 2 6.72 23.23 -7.34
N VAL A 3 7.78 22.50 -6.98
CA VAL A 3 7.65 21.27 -6.20
C VAL A 3 7.11 21.65 -4.83
N LYS A 4 5.95 21.11 -4.45
CA LYS A 4 5.36 21.40 -3.16
C LYS A 4 6.15 20.67 -2.08
N SER A 5 6.90 21.43 -1.28
CA SER A 5 7.58 20.91 -0.09
C SER A 5 6.57 20.63 1.02
N TYR A 6 6.75 19.52 1.73
CA TYR A 6 5.92 19.14 2.87
C TYR A 6 6.68 19.36 4.18
N ALA A 7 5.93 19.70 5.24
CA ALA A 7 6.46 19.74 6.60
C ALA A 7 5.96 18.51 7.38
N ALA A 8 6.76 18.07 8.36
CA ALA A 8 6.35 17.02 9.30
C ALA A 8 5.10 17.46 10.12
N PRO A 9 4.31 16.54 10.68
CA PRO A 9 4.42 15.09 10.46
C PRO A 9 3.98 14.68 9.06
N TYR A 10 4.66 13.66 8.46
CA TYR A 10 4.32 13.19 7.11
C TYR A 10 3.15 12.21 7.14
N VAL A 11 3.32 11.03 7.72
CA VAL A 11 2.28 10.02 7.86
C VAL A 11 2.25 9.46 9.27
N SER A 12 1.20 9.75 10.02
CA SER A 12 0.96 9.23 11.38
C SER A 12 -0.05 8.08 11.40
N SER A 13 -0.80 7.89 10.33
CA SER A 13 -1.75 6.80 10.12
C SER A 13 -2.17 6.74 8.66
N ASP A 14 -2.49 5.54 8.16
CA ASP A 14 -3.07 5.36 6.82
C ASP A 14 -4.47 5.98 6.70
N ALA A 15 -5.16 6.21 7.82
CA ALA A 15 -6.49 6.81 7.86
C ALA A 15 -6.50 8.34 7.86
N GLY A 16 -5.35 9.01 8.05
CA GLY A 16 -5.26 10.46 7.96
C GLY A 16 -5.67 11.00 6.59
N ALA A 17 -6.12 12.25 6.53
CA ALA A 17 -6.51 12.88 5.26
C ALA A 17 -5.33 12.87 4.27
N LEU A 18 -5.49 12.22 3.13
CA LEU A 18 -4.45 12.11 2.12
C LEU A 18 -4.27 13.45 1.42
N ALA A 19 -3.12 14.08 1.62
CA ALA A 19 -2.81 15.41 1.08
C ALA A 19 -1.76 15.37 -0.04
N GLY A 20 -0.93 14.32 -0.09
CA GLY A 20 0.06 14.15 -1.15
C GLY A 20 0.37 12.67 -1.39
N ALA A 21 0.52 12.31 -2.65
CA ALA A 21 0.85 10.95 -3.06
C ALA A 21 1.83 10.94 -4.23
N VAL A 22 2.74 9.97 -4.22
CA VAL A 22 3.56 9.59 -5.38
C VAL A 22 2.82 8.52 -6.16
N VAL A 23 2.78 8.67 -7.46
CA VAL A 23 2.26 7.68 -8.41
C VAL A 23 3.26 7.46 -9.53
N LEU A 24 3.22 6.30 -10.16
CA LEU A 24 4.00 6.02 -11.35
C LEU A 24 3.11 5.35 -12.39
N ARG A 25 3.09 5.91 -13.59
CA ARG A 25 2.30 5.39 -14.70
C ARG A 25 2.74 3.95 -15.05
N PRO A 26 1.80 3.01 -15.26
CA PRO A 26 2.18 1.68 -15.71
C PRO A 26 2.92 1.74 -17.05
N SER A 27 3.96 0.93 -17.20
CA SER A 27 4.62 0.72 -18.49
C SER A 27 3.81 -0.25 -19.36
N THR A 28 4.14 -0.35 -20.64
CA THR A 28 3.54 -1.34 -21.54
C THR A 28 3.80 -2.78 -21.07
N ALA A 29 4.86 -2.98 -20.28
CA ALA A 29 5.22 -4.29 -19.74
C ALA A 29 4.28 -4.81 -18.63
N VAL A 30 3.27 -4.04 -18.22
CA VAL A 30 2.30 -4.47 -17.20
C VAL A 30 1.55 -5.75 -17.62
N ASP A 31 1.44 -6.03 -18.92
CA ASP A 31 0.89 -7.28 -19.47
C ASP A 31 1.70 -8.54 -19.11
N ARG A 32 2.96 -8.35 -18.70
CA ARG A 32 3.85 -9.43 -18.20
C ARG A 32 3.66 -9.74 -16.71
N LEU A 33 2.83 -8.98 -16.00
CA LEU A 33 2.49 -9.32 -14.62
C LEU A 33 1.81 -10.70 -14.59
N PRO A 34 2.29 -11.63 -13.75
CA PRO A 34 1.67 -12.93 -13.65
C PRO A 34 0.25 -12.78 -13.08
N PRO A 35 -0.78 -13.23 -13.80
CA PRO A 35 -2.15 -13.15 -13.31
C PRO A 35 -2.38 -14.11 -12.16
N ASN A 36 -3.38 -13.83 -11.33
CA ASN A 36 -3.89 -14.79 -10.37
C ASN A 36 -4.51 -15.99 -11.11
N SER A 37 -4.58 -17.13 -10.42
CA SER A 37 -5.14 -18.36 -11.00
C SER A 37 -6.56 -18.11 -11.52
N GLY A 38 -6.77 -18.47 -12.79
CA GLY A 38 -8.06 -18.30 -13.48
C GLY A 38 -8.28 -16.93 -14.13
N GLU A 39 -7.39 -15.97 -13.91
CA GLU A 39 -7.48 -14.65 -14.55
C GLU A 39 -6.62 -14.56 -15.81
N PRO A 40 -7.06 -13.79 -16.83
CA PRO A 40 -6.21 -13.48 -17.98
C PRO A 40 -5.13 -12.47 -17.59
N SER A 41 -4.05 -12.37 -18.36
CA SER A 41 -3.04 -11.33 -18.20
C SER A 41 -3.66 -9.92 -18.25
N PRO A 42 -3.09 -8.95 -17.53
CA PRO A 42 -3.45 -7.55 -17.66
C PRO A 42 -3.31 -7.06 -19.10
N ILE A 43 -4.07 -6.04 -19.47
CA ILE A 43 -4.00 -5.38 -20.78
C ILE A 43 -3.43 -3.99 -20.55
N ALA A 44 -2.27 -3.69 -21.15
CA ALA A 44 -1.49 -2.48 -20.87
C ALA A 44 -2.27 -1.19 -21.10
N ASP A 45 -2.92 -1.03 -22.25
CA ASP A 45 -3.70 0.18 -22.57
C ASP A 45 -4.83 0.42 -21.55
N ARG A 46 -5.52 -0.66 -21.14
CA ARG A 46 -6.58 -0.57 -20.13
C ARG A 46 -6.02 -0.25 -18.74
N ALA A 47 -4.87 -0.82 -18.39
CA ALA A 47 -4.20 -0.50 -17.13
C ALA A 47 -3.81 0.99 -17.07
N GLU A 48 -3.34 1.55 -18.19
CA GLU A 48 -3.06 2.98 -18.29
C GLU A 48 -4.34 3.82 -18.12
N GLU A 49 -5.43 3.50 -18.83
CA GLU A 49 -6.72 4.16 -18.68
C GLU A 49 -7.22 4.14 -17.23
N GLN A 50 -7.14 2.97 -16.58
CA GLN A 50 -7.54 2.80 -15.19
C GLN A 50 -6.66 3.61 -14.23
N HIS A 51 -5.36 3.67 -14.49
CA HIS A 51 -4.43 4.50 -13.71
C HIS A 51 -4.73 6.00 -13.86
N VAL A 52 -5.08 6.46 -15.05
CA VAL A 52 -5.51 7.85 -15.29
C VAL A 52 -6.75 8.18 -14.45
N VAL A 53 -7.73 7.26 -14.39
CA VAL A 53 -8.92 7.43 -13.53
C VAL A 53 -8.54 7.50 -12.06
N LEU A 54 -7.62 6.64 -11.57
CA LEU A 54 -7.13 6.70 -10.20
C LEU A 54 -6.50 8.06 -9.89
N VAL A 55 -5.59 8.53 -10.73
CA VAL A 55 -4.90 9.82 -10.55
C VAL A 55 -5.90 10.99 -10.54
N ARG A 56 -6.88 10.96 -11.45
CA ARG A 56 -7.95 11.96 -11.47
C ARG A 56 -8.76 11.94 -10.17
N THR A 57 -9.20 10.76 -9.72
CA THR A 57 -9.96 10.60 -8.47
C THR A 57 -9.18 11.15 -7.28
N LEU A 58 -7.87 10.88 -7.19
CA LEU A 58 -7.03 11.43 -6.14
C LEU A 58 -7.00 12.97 -6.20
N ARG A 59 -6.83 13.56 -7.39
CA ARG A 59 -6.83 15.02 -7.58
C ARG A 59 -8.17 15.65 -7.24
N ASP A 60 -9.28 15.03 -7.63
CA ASP A 60 -10.64 15.50 -7.34
C ASP A 60 -10.92 15.55 -5.82
N HIS A 61 -10.19 14.73 -5.04
CA HIS A 61 -10.17 14.76 -3.58
C HIS A 61 -9.09 15.68 -2.97
N GLY A 62 -8.46 16.53 -3.78
CA GLY A 62 -7.48 17.51 -3.30
C GLY A 62 -6.09 16.98 -3.03
N VAL A 63 -5.79 15.73 -3.45
CA VAL A 63 -4.47 15.13 -3.28
C VAL A 63 -3.49 15.72 -4.28
N ALA A 64 -2.38 16.27 -3.78
CA ALA A 64 -1.27 16.68 -4.63
C ALA A 64 -0.54 15.44 -5.18
N ILE A 65 -0.45 15.33 -6.49
CA ILE A 65 0.15 14.18 -7.17
C ILE A 65 1.57 14.51 -7.62
N HIS A 66 2.51 13.67 -7.20
CA HIS A 66 3.91 13.66 -7.65
C HIS A 66 4.10 12.44 -8.54
N ALA A 67 4.25 12.67 -9.84
CA ALA A 67 4.41 11.58 -10.79
C ALA A 67 5.91 11.26 -10.96
N LEU A 68 6.24 9.98 -10.85
CA LEU A 68 7.50 9.43 -11.32
C LEU A 68 7.33 9.04 -12.79
N GLU A 69 8.36 9.30 -13.59
CA GLU A 69 8.39 8.81 -14.96
C GLU A 69 8.91 7.37 -15.00
N PRO A 70 8.32 6.50 -15.80
CA PRO A 70 8.82 5.14 -16.00
C PRO A 70 10.26 5.17 -16.52
N ARG A 71 11.15 4.40 -15.90
CA ARG A 71 12.57 4.37 -16.29
C ARG A 71 12.91 3.21 -17.21
N ALA A 72 12.17 2.14 -17.08
CA ALA A 72 12.36 0.91 -17.83
C ALA A 72 11.01 0.28 -18.13
N GLU A 73 10.99 -0.67 -19.03
CA GLU A 73 9.82 -1.49 -19.27
C GLU A 73 9.68 -2.58 -18.18
N SER A 74 9.52 -2.14 -16.92
CA SER A 74 9.27 -3.04 -15.80
C SER A 74 7.77 -3.21 -15.56
N PRO A 75 7.27 -4.44 -15.42
CA PRO A 75 5.86 -4.68 -15.17
C PRO A 75 5.40 -4.18 -13.80
N THR A 76 6.32 -3.95 -12.86
CA THR A 76 6.02 -3.63 -11.45
C THR A 76 6.21 -2.16 -11.09
N GLU A 77 6.67 -1.32 -12.01
CA GLU A 77 7.01 0.09 -11.72
C GLU A 77 5.85 0.88 -11.09
N SER A 78 4.62 0.65 -11.55
CA SER A 78 3.44 1.33 -11.01
C SER A 78 3.10 0.95 -9.55
N LEU A 79 3.74 -0.10 -9.01
CA LEU A 79 3.51 -0.57 -7.64
C LEU A 79 4.39 0.21 -6.64
N VAL A 80 4.35 1.53 -6.73
CA VAL A 80 5.26 2.45 -6.02
C VAL A 80 5.19 2.34 -4.49
N ALA A 81 4.05 1.93 -3.94
CA ALA A 81 3.88 1.78 -2.49
C ALA A 81 4.70 0.65 -1.87
N ASP A 82 5.25 -0.27 -2.68
CA ASP A 82 6.19 -1.29 -2.18
C ASP A 82 7.56 -0.71 -1.84
N CYS A 83 7.94 0.47 -2.38
CA CYS A 83 9.30 0.99 -2.36
C CYS A 83 9.66 1.83 -1.12
N ALA A 84 8.69 2.32 -0.36
CA ALA A 84 8.93 3.07 0.88
C ALA A 84 7.75 3.00 1.85
N ILE A 85 8.02 3.30 3.12
CA ILE A 85 7.03 3.50 4.17
C ILE A 85 7.24 4.89 4.74
N LEU A 86 6.20 5.73 4.69
CA LEU A 86 6.23 7.07 5.27
C LEU A 86 5.81 7.01 6.75
N LEU A 87 6.61 7.60 7.61
CA LEU A 87 6.40 7.77 9.05
C LEU A 87 6.33 9.28 9.39
N PRO A 88 5.97 9.68 10.61
CA PRO A 88 5.84 11.09 10.96
C PRO A 88 7.08 11.94 10.66
N GLY A 89 8.28 11.43 10.91
CA GLY A 89 9.54 12.15 10.69
C GLY A 89 10.10 12.06 9.27
N GLY A 90 9.60 11.15 8.42
CA GLY A 90 10.16 10.95 7.08
C GLY A 90 9.88 9.57 6.49
N ALA A 91 10.74 9.16 5.57
CA ALA A 91 10.61 7.91 4.82
C ALA A 91 11.61 6.84 5.26
N VAL A 92 11.14 5.60 5.34
CA VAL A 92 11.96 4.39 5.40
C VAL A 92 11.96 3.76 4.01
N LEU A 93 13.13 3.67 3.39
CA LEU A 93 13.27 3.00 2.10
C LEU A 93 13.25 1.49 2.29
N THR A 94 12.45 0.80 1.50
CA THR A 94 12.32 -0.65 1.58
C THR A 94 13.43 -1.36 0.80
N ARG A 95 13.48 -2.66 0.93
CA ARG A 95 14.35 -3.53 0.13
C ARG A 95 13.54 -4.69 -0.43
N PRO A 96 13.00 -4.54 -1.65
CA PRO A 96 12.25 -5.60 -2.31
C PRO A 96 13.05 -6.89 -2.47
N SER A 97 12.38 -8.03 -2.32
CA SER A 97 12.98 -9.35 -2.54
C SER A 97 13.40 -9.56 -4.00
N GLN A 98 12.63 -9.00 -4.94
CA GLN A 98 12.95 -9.00 -6.36
C GLN A 98 14.07 -7.98 -6.64
N VAL A 99 15.23 -8.46 -7.09
CA VAL A 99 16.42 -7.63 -7.31
C VAL A 99 16.17 -6.53 -8.34
N GLU A 100 15.39 -6.84 -9.37
CA GLU A 100 15.02 -5.94 -10.47
C GLU A 100 14.30 -4.69 -9.94
N ARG A 101 13.53 -4.83 -8.88
CA ARG A 101 12.76 -3.74 -8.26
C ARG A 101 13.60 -2.76 -7.42
N ARG A 102 14.84 -3.11 -7.10
CA ARG A 102 15.69 -2.24 -6.26
C ARG A 102 16.02 -0.91 -6.93
N GLY A 103 16.06 -0.88 -8.27
CA GLY A 103 16.18 0.36 -9.03
C GLY A 103 14.96 1.31 -8.88
N GLU A 104 13.77 0.76 -8.65
CA GLU A 104 12.55 1.54 -8.38
C GLU A 104 12.70 2.34 -7.07
N VAL A 105 13.29 1.73 -6.03
CA VAL A 105 13.54 2.37 -4.73
C VAL A 105 14.49 3.57 -4.87
N VAL A 106 15.55 3.44 -5.68
CA VAL A 106 16.50 4.53 -5.94
C VAL A 106 15.83 5.72 -6.65
N ALA A 107 14.92 5.42 -7.59
CA ALA A 107 14.15 6.46 -8.28
C ALA A 107 13.24 7.23 -7.33
N LEU A 108 12.55 6.48 -6.45
CA LEU A 108 11.67 7.06 -5.44
C LEU A 108 12.46 7.89 -4.42
N GLU A 109 13.62 7.41 -3.97
CA GLU A 109 14.52 8.13 -3.04
C GLU A 109 14.84 9.53 -3.56
N GLN A 110 15.21 9.65 -4.83
CA GLN A 110 15.53 10.95 -5.45
C GLN A 110 14.32 11.91 -5.38
N LEU A 111 13.13 11.44 -5.73
CA LEU A 111 11.92 12.25 -5.64
C LEU A 111 11.60 12.66 -4.20
N LEU A 112 11.72 11.75 -3.23
CA LEU A 112 11.46 12.07 -1.82
C LEU A 112 12.39 13.15 -1.30
N VAL A 113 13.68 13.12 -1.69
CA VAL A 113 14.66 14.17 -1.37
C VAL A 113 14.28 15.51 -2.03
N GLU A 114 13.87 15.49 -3.30
CA GLU A 114 13.39 16.70 -4.00
C GLU A 114 12.12 17.31 -3.35
N LEU A 115 11.27 16.47 -2.77
CA LEU A 115 10.10 16.89 -2.00
C LEU A 115 10.44 17.42 -0.59
N GLY A 116 11.72 17.36 -0.20
CA GLY A 116 12.18 17.76 1.13
C GLY A 116 11.78 16.78 2.23
N ILE A 117 11.51 15.53 1.89
CA ILE A 117 11.13 14.48 2.86
C ILE A 117 12.41 13.82 3.38
N PRO A 118 12.69 13.88 4.70
CA PRO A 118 13.87 13.25 5.28
C PRO A 118 13.83 11.73 5.11
N LEU A 119 15.00 11.13 4.94
CA LEU A 119 15.17 9.69 4.98
C LEU A 119 15.54 9.27 6.41
N LEU A 120 14.67 8.50 7.06
CA LEU A 120 14.89 7.96 8.41
C LEU A 120 15.86 6.78 8.41
N GLY A 121 15.88 6.04 7.29
CA GLY A 121 16.72 4.88 7.11
C GLY A 121 16.30 4.06 5.89
N ARG A 122 16.95 2.92 5.74
CA ARG A 122 16.65 1.92 4.71
C ARG A 122 16.77 0.51 5.25
N ILE A 123 16.06 -0.39 4.64
CA ILE A 123 16.22 -1.82 4.93
C ILE A 123 17.48 -2.32 4.26
N GLU A 124 18.46 -2.70 5.05
CA GLU A 124 19.77 -3.16 4.59
C GLU A 124 19.83 -4.68 4.43
N ALA A 125 20.73 -5.15 3.56
CA ALA A 125 20.97 -6.58 3.36
C ALA A 125 21.45 -7.28 4.66
N PRO A 126 21.01 -8.51 4.95
CA PRO A 126 20.11 -9.35 4.17
C PRO A 126 18.61 -9.17 4.46
N GLY A 127 18.21 -8.10 5.16
CA GLY A 127 16.82 -7.75 5.41
C GLY A 127 16.05 -7.58 4.09
N LEU A 128 14.79 -8.00 4.08
CA LEU A 128 13.83 -7.84 2.98
C LEU A 128 12.51 -7.34 3.55
N LEU A 129 11.95 -6.30 2.95
CA LEU A 129 10.64 -5.76 3.30
C LEU A 129 10.05 -5.00 2.11
N ASP A 130 8.80 -5.27 1.77
CA ASP A 130 7.98 -4.44 0.87
C ASP A 130 7.12 -3.48 1.71
N GLY A 131 6.93 -2.24 1.24
CA GLY A 131 6.14 -1.24 1.96
C GLY A 131 4.68 -1.64 2.17
N THR A 132 4.13 -2.41 1.26
CA THR A 132 2.75 -2.92 1.36
C THR A 132 2.58 -4.12 2.30
N ASP A 133 3.65 -4.61 2.92
CA ASP A 133 3.57 -5.53 4.05
C ASP A 133 3.37 -4.81 5.40
N VAL A 134 3.26 -3.47 5.37
CA VAL A 134 3.02 -2.62 6.54
C VAL A 134 1.73 -1.82 6.38
N ALA A 135 0.95 -1.70 7.47
CA ALA A 135 -0.21 -0.81 7.56
C ALA A 135 -0.15 -0.02 8.87
N LEU A 136 -0.40 1.30 8.78
CA LEU A 136 -0.22 2.22 9.89
C LEU A 136 -1.56 2.67 10.49
N ALA A 137 -1.74 2.44 11.80
CA ALA A 137 -2.79 3.06 12.61
C ALA A 137 -2.14 4.01 13.64
N PRO A 138 -2.90 4.89 14.30
CA PRO A 138 -2.32 5.79 15.29
C PRO A 138 -1.49 5.05 16.34
N GLY A 139 -0.17 5.30 16.40
CA GLY A 139 0.78 4.67 17.32
C GLY A 139 1.02 3.16 17.10
N ARG A 140 0.49 2.56 16.04
CA ARG A 140 0.62 1.12 15.75
C ARG A 140 1.02 0.89 14.30
N ALA A 141 2.02 0.04 14.08
CA ALA A 141 2.41 -0.45 12.77
C ALA A 141 2.11 -1.95 12.68
N PHE A 142 1.11 -2.34 11.90
CA PHE A 142 0.81 -3.74 11.62
C PHE A 142 1.77 -4.25 10.55
N VAL A 143 2.44 -5.36 10.81
CA VAL A 143 3.44 -5.95 9.90
C VAL A 143 3.10 -7.40 9.64
N ALA A 144 3.09 -7.79 8.38
CA ALA A 144 2.79 -9.16 7.99
C ALA A 144 3.86 -10.15 8.43
N VAL A 145 3.40 -11.27 9.03
CA VAL A 145 4.25 -12.44 9.33
C VAL A 145 3.62 -13.72 8.76
N PRO A 146 4.40 -14.79 8.53
CA PRO A 146 3.84 -16.07 8.09
C PRO A 146 2.88 -16.66 9.14
N ARG A 147 1.67 -17.05 8.73
CA ARG A 147 0.72 -17.74 9.64
C ARG A 147 1.23 -19.10 10.11
N SER A 148 1.97 -19.80 9.26
CA SER A 148 2.56 -21.11 9.58
C SER A 148 3.83 -21.02 10.44
N GLY A 149 4.25 -19.81 10.82
CA GLY A 149 5.57 -19.57 11.41
C GLY A 149 6.67 -19.55 10.37
N GLY A 150 7.89 -19.28 10.80
CA GLY A 150 9.08 -19.20 9.94
C GLY A 150 9.55 -17.77 9.71
N ASP A 151 10.72 -17.66 9.10
CA ASP A 151 11.46 -16.40 9.01
C ASP A 151 11.14 -15.59 7.77
N PHE A 152 10.56 -16.24 6.75
CA PHE A 152 10.40 -15.66 5.42
C PHE A 152 8.94 -15.69 4.95
N ARG A 153 8.54 -14.59 4.38
CA ARG A 153 7.39 -14.45 3.49
C ARG A 153 7.89 -14.14 2.08
N PRO A 154 7.06 -14.28 1.04
CA PRO A 154 7.47 -14.04 -0.34
C PRO A 154 8.18 -12.71 -0.60
N ARG A 155 7.97 -11.70 0.28
CA ARG A 155 8.50 -10.35 0.08
C ARG A 155 9.21 -9.76 1.29
N SER A 156 9.10 -10.40 2.45
CA SER A 156 9.66 -9.89 3.71
C SER A 156 10.27 -11.02 4.51
N ASN A 157 11.36 -10.74 5.23
CA ASN A 157 11.98 -11.68 6.18
C ASN A 157 12.06 -11.07 7.58
N VAL A 158 12.43 -11.86 8.58
CA VAL A 158 12.54 -11.43 9.97
C VAL A 158 13.48 -10.22 10.11
N LEU A 159 14.64 -10.26 9.47
CA LEU A 159 15.65 -9.19 9.57
C LEU A 159 15.14 -7.85 8.99
N GLY A 160 14.36 -7.88 7.89
CA GLY A 160 13.77 -6.65 7.36
C GLY A 160 12.69 -6.09 8.28
N ARG A 161 11.91 -6.96 8.93
CA ARG A 161 10.89 -6.54 9.90
C ARG A 161 11.52 -5.94 11.16
N GLU A 162 12.58 -6.56 11.71
CA GLU A 162 13.32 -6.05 12.89
C GLU A 162 13.95 -4.67 12.63
N GLN A 163 14.55 -4.48 11.44
CA GLN A 163 15.08 -3.18 11.06
C GLN A 163 13.99 -2.12 10.96
N PHE A 164 12.83 -2.45 10.37
CA PHE A 164 11.69 -1.56 10.31
C PHE A 164 11.14 -1.25 11.70
N GLU A 165 11.02 -2.24 12.57
CA GLU A 165 10.53 -2.07 13.95
C GLU A 165 11.38 -1.07 14.74
N ALA A 166 12.72 -1.15 14.63
CA ALA A 166 13.61 -0.20 15.26
C ALA A 166 13.35 1.24 14.78
N LEU A 167 13.27 1.46 13.46
CA LEU A 167 12.98 2.77 12.87
C LEU A 167 11.57 3.27 13.23
N ALA A 168 10.58 2.39 13.25
CA ALA A 168 9.21 2.73 13.60
C ALA A 168 9.07 3.11 15.08
N ALA A 169 9.79 2.42 15.97
CA ALA A 169 9.80 2.72 17.42
C ALA A 169 10.31 4.13 17.71
N GLU A 170 11.35 4.58 17.00
CA GLU A 170 11.86 5.97 17.09
C GLU A 170 10.83 7.02 16.69
N GLN A 171 9.84 6.62 15.87
CA GLN A 171 8.74 7.47 15.41
C GLN A 171 7.47 7.31 16.27
N GLY A 172 7.55 6.59 17.39
CA GLY A 172 6.44 6.39 18.32
C GLY A 172 5.45 5.29 17.93
N PHE A 173 5.82 4.38 17.02
CA PHE A 173 4.99 3.24 16.66
C PHE A 173 5.38 1.99 17.45
N ARG A 174 4.36 1.29 17.93
CA ARG A 174 4.49 -0.08 18.38
C ARG A 174 4.20 -1.00 17.19
N THR A 175 5.13 -1.88 16.85
CA THR A 175 4.93 -2.92 15.85
C THR A 175 4.03 -4.03 16.37
N ILE A 176 3.08 -4.47 15.54
CA ILE A 176 2.16 -5.57 15.81
C ILE A 176 2.24 -6.54 14.64
N GLU A 177 2.68 -7.75 14.92
CA GLU A 177 2.71 -8.82 13.93
C GLU A 177 1.30 -9.28 13.59
N LEU A 178 0.99 -9.34 12.29
CA LEU A 178 -0.25 -9.92 11.76
C LEU A 178 0.07 -11.19 10.97
N PRO A 179 -0.29 -12.37 11.51
CA PRO A 179 -0.15 -13.61 10.77
C PRO A 179 -1.09 -13.64 9.57
N VAL A 180 -0.54 -13.83 8.36
CA VAL A 180 -1.30 -13.93 7.12
C VAL A 180 -1.11 -15.28 6.45
N ALA A 181 -2.11 -15.71 5.66
CA ALA A 181 -2.06 -16.96 4.92
C ALA A 181 -0.85 -16.98 3.97
N ASN A 182 -0.30 -18.17 3.70
CA ASN A 182 0.95 -18.32 2.96
C ASN A 182 0.87 -17.85 1.50
N ASP A 183 -0.32 -17.85 0.92
CA ASP A 183 -0.60 -17.40 -0.44
C ASP A 183 -0.86 -15.87 -0.54
N VAL A 184 -0.98 -15.19 0.59
CA VAL A 184 -1.06 -13.72 0.64
C VAL A 184 0.32 -13.13 0.41
N ARG A 185 0.47 -12.38 -0.65
CA ARG A 185 1.76 -11.79 -1.03
C ARG A 185 2.09 -10.52 -0.25
N ARG A 186 1.06 -9.71 0.05
CA ARG A 186 1.17 -8.43 0.76
C ARG A 186 0.08 -8.30 1.81
N LEU A 187 0.41 -7.71 2.96
CA LEU A 187 -0.61 -7.41 3.98
C LEU A 187 -1.75 -6.57 3.41
N ARG A 188 -1.40 -5.53 2.64
CA ARG A 188 -2.36 -4.57 2.10
C ARG A 188 -3.31 -5.15 1.04
N GLU A 189 -3.11 -6.40 0.61
CA GLU A 189 -4.10 -7.14 -0.20
C GLU A 189 -5.33 -7.53 0.61
N VAL A 190 -5.16 -7.78 1.90
CA VAL A 190 -6.16 -8.40 2.77
C VAL A 190 -6.46 -7.59 4.04
N PHE A 191 -5.80 -6.44 4.21
CA PHE A 191 -5.94 -5.60 5.40
C PHE A 191 -5.64 -4.13 5.08
N SER A 192 -6.51 -3.21 5.49
CA SER A 192 -6.29 -1.75 5.36
C SER A 192 -6.84 -1.01 6.57
N VAL A 193 -6.10 -0.02 7.06
CA VAL A 193 -6.56 0.94 8.07
C VAL A 193 -7.32 2.06 7.36
N VAL A 194 -8.58 2.27 7.72
CA VAL A 194 -9.49 3.21 7.03
C VAL A 194 -10.11 4.25 7.97
N GLY A 195 -9.81 4.17 9.24
CA GLY A 195 -10.20 5.10 10.29
C GLY A 195 -9.29 4.93 11.49
N ALA A 196 -9.25 5.90 12.41
CA ALA A 196 -8.41 5.84 13.61
C ALA A 196 -8.61 4.52 14.39
N GLU A 197 -9.85 4.03 14.41
CA GLU A 197 -10.25 2.79 15.08
C GLU A 197 -11.01 1.85 14.13
N THR A 198 -10.75 1.90 12.83
CA THR A 198 -11.47 1.09 11.85
C THR A 198 -10.52 0.48 10.82
N VAL A 199 -10.65 -0.82 10.62
CA VAL A 199 -9.94 -1.56 9.57
C VAL A 199 -10.92 -2.28 8.65
N VAL A 200 -10.49 -2.50 7.41
CA VAL A 200 -11.13 -3.42 6.46
C VAL A 200 -10.22 -4.63 6.32
N ALA A 201 -10.77 -5.81 6.44
CA ALA A 201 -9.96 -7.03 6.44
C ALA A 201 -10.67 -8.23 5.82
N ALA A 202 -9.87 -9.18 5.32
CA ALA A 202 -10.30 -10.50 4.88
C ALA A 202 -9.96 -11.55 5.96
N PRO A 203 -10.88 -11.94 6.84
CA PRO A 203 -10.57 -12.72 8.05
C PRO A 203 -10.03 -14.12 7.75
N GLU A 204 -10.36 -14.70 6.59
CA GLU A 204 -9.80 -15.99 6.18
C GLU A 204 -8.32 -15.92 5.81
N ARG A 205 -7.83 -14.73 5.49
CA ARG A 205 -6.48 -14.48 4.97
C ARG A 205 -5.52 -13.87 5.98
N VAL A 206 -6.05 -13.21 7.01
CA VAL A 206 -5.26 -12.55 8.06
C VAL A 206 -5.82 -12.92 9.43
N ASP A 207 -4.94 -13.21 10.38
CA ASP A 207 -5.34 -13.40 11.77
C ASP A 207 -5.60 -12.03 12.42
N LEU A 208 -6.84 -11.84 12.86
CA LEU A 208 -7.32 -10.57 13.42
C LEU A 208 -7.24 -10.53 14.96
N VAL A 209 -6.80 -11.59 15.63
CA VAL A 209 -6.63 -11.63 17.09
C VAL A 209 -5.72 -10.48 17.60
N PRO A 210 -4.60 -10.11 16.92
CA PRO A 210 -3.79 -8.99 17.36
C PRO A 210 -4.43 -7.61 17.14
N VAL A 211 -5.52 -7.50 16.37
CA VAL A 211 -6.18 -6.23 16.02
C VAL A 211 -7.15 -5.83 17.14
N THR A 212 -6.58 -5.47 18.29
CA THR A 212 -7.38 -5.11 19.48
C THR A 212 -7.82 -3.64 19.46
N GLY A 213 -9.04 -3.37 19.96
CA GLY A 213 -9.57 -2.02 20.10
C GLY A 213 -9.93 -1.34 18.77
N MET A 214 -10.04 -2.08 17.67
CA MET A 214 -10.48 -1.58 16.37
C MET A 214 -11.76 -2.26 15.91
N LYS A 215 -12.60 -1.48 15.24
CA LYS A 215 -13.74 -2.01 14.50
C LYS A 215 -13.27 -2.66 13.22
N ILE A 216 -13.61 -3.92 13.03
CA ILE A 216 -13.29 -4.67 11.83
C ILE A 216 -14.50 -4.66 10.89
N VAL A 217 -14.29 -4.26 9.64
CA VAL A 217 -15.24 -4.39 8.55
C VAL A 217 -14.72 -5.52 7.67
N GLU A 218 -15.38 -6.64 7.72
CA GLU A 218 -14.98 -7.86 7.02
C GLU A 218 -15.46 -7.83 5.57
N VAL A 219 -14.57 -8.16 4.64
CA VAL A 219 -14.95 -8.41 3.25
C VAL A 219 -15.38 -9.86 3.07
N PRO A 220 -16.32 -10.15 2.16
CA PRO A 220 -16.83 -11.51 1.98
C PRO A 220 -15.78 -12.40 1.31
N ARG A 221 -15.95 -13.70 1.54
CA ARG A 221 -15.17 -14.73 0.84
C ARG A 221 -15.37 -14.63 -0.67
N GLY A 222 -14.26 -14.74 -1.41
CA GLY A 222 -14.22 -14.55 -2.87
C GLY A 222 -14.00 -13.11 -3.31
N GLU A 223 -14.03 -12.13 -2.38
CA GLU A 223 -13.67 -10.74 -2.62
C GLU A 223 -12.53 -10.26 -1.69
N GLU A 224 -11.61 -11.12 -1.31
CA GLU A 224 -10.57 -10.85 -0.31
C GLU A 224 -9.70 -9.64 -0.67
N LEU A 225 -9.39 -9.46 -1.96
CA LEU A 225 -8.63 -8.30 -2.46
C LEU A 225 -9.38 -6.96 -2.31
N ALA A 226 -10.68 -7.00 -2.00
CA ALA A 226 -11.44 -5.79 -1.70
C ALA A 226 -11.01 -5.11 -0.40
N ALA A 227 -10.29 -5.82 0.47
CA ALA A 227 -9.69 -5.21 1.66
C ALA A 227 -8.52 -4.27 1.33
N GLY A 228 -7.96 -4.38 0.12
CA GLY A 228 -6.86 -3.56 -0.36
C GLY A 228 -7.32 -2.21 -0.92
N VAL A 229 -7.70 -1.28 -0.05
CA VAL A 229 -8.18 0.05 -0.40
C VAL A 229 -7.13 1.14 -0.16
N VAL A 230 -7.30 2.31 -0.78
CA VAL A 230 -6.60 3.55 -0.41
C VAL A 230 -7.52 4.41 0.42
N ALA A 231 -7.14 4.70 1.67
CA ALA A 231 -7.88 5.68 2.46
C ALA A 231 -7.57 7.10 1.97
N LEU A 232 -8.61 7.87 1.70
CA LEU A 232 -8.54 9.31 1.36
C LEU A 232 -8.64 10.20 2.60
N GLY A 233 -9.05 9.63 3.72
CA GLY A 233 -9.24 10.26 5.01
C GLY A 233 -10.09 9.37 5.89
N GLU A 234 -10.49 9.90 7.04
CA GLU A 234 -11.28 9.15 8.00
C GLU A 234 -12.55 8.58 7.35
N ARG A 235 -12.60 7.25 7.26
CA ARG A 235 -13.74 6.49 6.71
C ARG A 235 -14.15 6.88 5.28
N ARG A 236 -13.19 7.28 4.45
CA ARG A 236 -13.36 7.48 3.01
C ARG A 236 -12.26 6.74 2.26
N VAL A 237 -12.62 5.95 1.26
CA VAL A 237 -11.68 5.08 0.55
C VAL A 237 -11.89 5.09 -0.96
N ILE A 238 -10.82 4.82 -1.72
CA ILE A 238 -10.89 4.34 -3.10
C ILE A 238 -10.87 2.82 -3.06
N ALA A 239 -11.82 2.17 -3.72
CA ALA A 239 -11.93 0.72 -3.82
C ALA A 239 -12.15 0.28 -5.27
N ASN A 240 -11.77 -0.96 -5.59
CA ASN A 240 -12.04 -1.53 -6.90
C ASN A 240 -13.54 -1.86 -7.04
N LEU A 241 -14.19 -1.31 -8.06
CA LEU A 241 -15.63 -1.46 -8.28
C LEU A 241 -16.07 -2.89 -8.63
N ARG A 242 -15.13 -3.77 -8.96
CA ARG A 242 -15.42 -5.19 -9.27
C ARG A 242 -15.91 -5.96 -8.05
N PHE A 243 -15.49 -5.54 -6.86
CA PHE A 243 -15.89 -6.15 -5.60
C PHE A 243 -17.20 -5.56 -5.08
N ARG A 244 -18.30 -5.90 -5.75
CA ARG A 244 -19.61 -5.25 -5.55
C ARG A 244 -20.19 -5.46 -4.16
N GLU A 245 -20.04 -6.66 -3.61
CA GLU A 245 -20.58 -6.94 -2.28
C GLU A 245 -19.77 -6.23 -1.20
N SER A 246 -18.44 -6.20 -1.34
CA SER A 246 -17.57 -5.44 -0.45
C SER A 246 -17.88 -3.94 -0.48
N VAL A 247 -18.09 -3.35 -1.67
CA VAL A 247 -18.46 -1.94 -1.79
C VAL A 247 -19.79 -1.64 -1.05
N LYS A 248 -20.79 -2.54 -1.16
CA LYS A 248 -22.04 -2.41 -0.41
C LYS A 248 -21.83 -2.49 1.11
N LEU A 249 -21.00 -3.45 1.56
CA LEU A 249 -20.68 -3.65 2.98
C LEU A 249 -19.93 -2.45 3.55
N LEU A 250 -18.95 -1.89 2.83
CA LEU A 250 -18.23 -0.70 3.24
C LEU A 250 -19.19 0.49 3.42
N ARG A 251 -20.08 0.72 2.45
CA ARG A 251 -21.10 1.78 2.55
C ARG A 251 -22.07 1.57 3.71
N LYS A 252 -22.51 0.32 3.94
CA LYS A 252 -23.34 -0.04 5.11
C LYS A 252 -22.59 0.23 6.43
N ALA A 253 -21.28 0.03 6.45
CA ALA A 253 -20.42 0.33 7.59
C ALA A 253 -20.14 1.84 7.76
N LYS A 254 -20.78 2.72 6.97
CA LYS A 254 -20.60 4.18 6.95
C LYS A 254 -19.20 4.61 6.50
N ILE A 255 -18.60 3.86 5.59
CA ILE A 255 -17.38 4.23 4.88
C ILE A 255 -17.81 4.77 3.51
N ALA A 256 -17.41 6.00 3.19
CA ALA A 256 -17.63 6.59 1.87
C ALA A 256 -16.69 5.91 0.86
N VAL A 257 -17.22 5.43 -0.26
CA VAL A 257 -16.47 4.64 -1.24
C VAL A 257 -16.51 5.30 -2.60
N GLU A 258 -15.35 5.69 -3.09
CA GLU A 258 -15.06 6.02 -4.48
C GLU A 258 -14.72 4.70 -5.20
N ALA A 259 -15.72 4.13 -5.86
CA ALA A 259 -15.56 2.85 -6.55
C ALA A 259 -15.12 3.09 -8.00
N ILE A 260 -13.89 2.70 -8.34
CA ILE A 260 -13.32 2.85 -9.68
C ILE A 260 -12.87 1.50 -10.23
N ASP A 261 -12.82 1.35 -11.56
CA ASP A 261 -12.30 0.13 -12.17
C ASP A 261 -10.76 0.15 -12.15
N LEU A 262 -10.17 -0.82 -11.45
CA LEU A 262 -8.73 -1.08 -11.39
C LEU A 262 -8.47 -2.58 -11.63
N TRP A 263 -9.32 -3.21 -12.45
CA TRP A 263 -9.28 -4.66 -12.59
C TRP A 263 -8.04 -5.18 -13.32
N GLU A 264 -7.45 -4.41 -14.20
CA GLU A 264 -6.22 -4.84 -14.87
C GLU A 264 -5.10 -5.10 -13.85
N PHE A 265 -5.01 -4.30 -12.80
CA PHE A 265 -4.12 -4.55 -11.67
C PHE A 265 -4.64 -5.67 -10.76
N GLY A 266 -5.96 -5.74 -10.57
CA GLY A 266 -6.63 -6.78 -9.77
C GLY A 266 -6.40 -8.19 -10.30
N LYS A 267 -6.33 -8.38 -11.63
CA LYS A 267 -5.98 -9.66 -12.26
C LYS A 267 -4.64 -10.23 -11.76
N ALA A 268 -3.69 -9.37 -11.45
CA ALA A 268 -2.39 -9.75 -10.92
C ALA A 268 -2.29 -9.62 -9.38
N GLY A 269 -3.44 -9.43 -8.69
CA GLY A 269 -3.51 -9.36 -7.23
C GLY A 269 -3.13 -8.01 -6.63
N PHE A 270 -3.16 -6.92 -7.44
CA PHE A 270 -2.87 -5.59 -6.94
C PHE A 270 -4.15 -4.78 -6.76
N GLY A 271 -4.27 -4.10 -5.63
CA GLY A 271 -5.34 -3.15 -5.35
C GLY A 271 -4.88 -1.70 -5.47
N PRO A 272 -5.79 -0.74 -5.28
CA PRO A 272 -5.46 0.69 -5.25
C PRO A 272 -4.27 1.03 -4.35
N PHE A 273 -4.13 0.33 -3.23
CA PHE A 273 -3.07 0.51 -2.22
C PHE A 273 -1.65 0.41 -2.78
N SER A 274 -1.43 -0.37 -3.83
CA SER A 274 -0.10 -0.54 -4.44
C SER A 274 0.29 0.62 -5.35
N LEU A 275 -0.70 1.33 -5.92
CA LEU A 275 -0.53 2.28 -7.02
C LEU A 275 -0.28 3.72 -6.57
N ALA A 276 -0.40 4.00 -5.27
CA ALA A 276 -0.22 5.33 -4.72
C ALA A 276 0.49 5.26 -3.36
N LEU A 277 1.68 5.83 -3.28
CA LEU A 277 2.41 5.99 -2.03
C LEU A 277 2.00 7.31 -1.38
N ALA A 278 1.36 7.25 -0.23
CA ALA A 278 1.05 8.44 0.55
C ALA A 278 2.34 9.08 1.08
N VAL A 279 2.61 10.34 0.70
CA VAL A 279 3.77 11.09 1.20
C VAL A 279 3.38 12.16 2.21
N LYS A 280 2.09 12.50 2.29
CA LYS A 280 1.55 13.40 3.30
C LYS A 280 0.12 13.03 3.64
N ARG A 281 -0.13 12.92 4.95
CA ARG A 281 -1.46 12.78 5.54
C ARG A 281 -1.63 13.78 6.68
N GLY A 282 -2.81 14.34 6.79
CA GLY A 282 -3.20 15.28 7.87
C GLY A 282 -3.95 14.60 8.99
#